data_346422019a1a307f755c192876632585
#
_entry.id   346422019a1a307f755c192876632585
#
_cell.length_a   1.000
_cell.length_b   1.000
_cell.length_c   1.000
_cell.angle_alpha   90.00
_cell.angle_beta   90.00
_cell.angle_gamma   90.00
#
_symmetry.space_group_name_H-M   'P 1'
#
loop_
_entity.id
_entity.type
_entity.pdbx_description
1 polymer ?
#
loop_
_entity_poly.entity_id
_entity_poly.type
_entity_poly.pdbx_seq_one_letter_code
_entity_poly.pdbx_strand_id
1 'polypeptide(L)'
;MKRLIIAMAMMLCAAVGYAQDQNDMQNIQTVAPAVTVNVDDYQIVSDEVKDGVRYIVAVPSAKVCSNKIEIEIVDGIIMKVAYTRGCDGNAKGIGALIKGMSVDEAIRRLEGITCGKKPTSCPDQLARILKSLK
;
A
#
# COMPACT_ATOMS: atom_id res chain seq x y z
N MET A 1 31.09 10.09 -77.50
CA MET A 1 29.59 9.90 -77.39
C MET A 1 29.39 8.71 -76.50
N LYS A 2 29.29 8.90 -75.19
CA LYS A 2 29.00 7.84 -74.19
C LYS A 2 27.80 8.31 -73.37
N ARG A 3 26.70 7.63 -73.56
CA ARG A 3 25.45 7.91 -72.89
C ARG A 3 25.52 7.43 -71.45
N LEU A 4 25.40 8.32 -70.51
CA LEU A 4 25.32 8.06 -69.10
C LEU A 4 23.90 7.62 -68.78
N ILE A 5 23.74 6.36 -68.41
CA ILE A 5 22.47 5.84 -67.91
C ILE A 5 22.52 5.99 -66.41
N ILE A 6 21.83 6.96 -65.89
CA ILE A 6 21.62 7.14 -64.46
C ILE A 6 20.53 6.17 -64.02
N ALA A 7 20.93 5.09 -63.39
CA ALA A 7 20.03 4.20 -62.75
C ALA A 7 19.46 4.88 -61.50
N MET A 8 18.19 5.18 -61.56
CA MET A 8 17.39 5.71 -60.47
C MET A 8 17.12 4.54 -59.49
N ALA A 9 17.98 4.41 -58.48
CA ALA A 9 17.73 3.50 -57.38
C ALA A 9 16.58 4.08 -56.53
N MET A 10 15.41 3.50 -56.70
CA MET A 10 14.29 3.74 -55.80
C MET A 10 14.68 3.26 -54.41
N MET A 11 14.90 4.18 -53.54
CA MET A 11 15.05 3.96 -52.11
C MET A 11 13.68 3.67 -51.55
N LEU A 12 13.30 2.37 -51.49
CA LEU A 12 12.21 1.89 -50.68
C LEU A 12 12.67 2.01 -49.23
N CYS A 13 12.50 3.18 -48.64
CA CYS A 13 12.55 3.32 -47.20
C CYS A 13 11.33 2.55 -46.66
N ALA A 14 11.63 1.36 -46.16
CA ALA A 14 10.71 0.59 -45.35
C ALA A 14 10.28 1.43 -44.15
N ALA A 15 9.07 1.93 -44.22
CA ALA A 15 8.35 2.44 -43.04
C ALA A 15 7.96 1.23 -42.19
N VAL A 16 8.95 0.65 -41.52
CA VAL A 16 8.76 -0.38 -40.51
C VAL A 16 8.96 0.27 -39.15
N GLY A 17 7.86 0.40 -38.43
CA GLY A 17 7.95 0.34 -36.98
C GLY A 17 7.89 1.63 -36.17
N TYR A 18 7.03 2.57 -36.48
CA TYR A 18 6.68 3.62 -35.51
C TYR A 18 5.19 3.61 -35.10
N ALA A 19 4.53 2.49 -35.24
CA ALA A 19 3.10 2.38 -34.93
C ALA A 19 2.81 1.42 -33.77
N GLN A 20 3.72 1.26 -32.81
CA GLN A 20 3.52 0.31 -31.70
C GLN A 20 3.73 0.88 -30.31
N ASP A 21 3.95 2.17 -30.15
CA ASP A 21 4.16 2.77 -28.83
C ASP A 21 2.96 3.56 -28.27
N GLN A 22 1.80 3.48 -28.90
CA GLN A 22 0.61 4.16 -28.36
C GLN A 22 -0.37 3.26 -27.61
N ASN A 23 -0.09 1.96 -27.51
CA ASN A 23 -0.95 1.04 -26.75
C ASN A 23 -0.45 0.71 -25.33
N ASP A 24 0.76 1.10 -24.98
CA ASP A 24 1.28 0.84 -23.63
C ASP A 24 0.88 1.92 -22.61
N MET A 25 0.25 3.01 -23.05
CA MET A 25 -0.23 4.07 -22.14
C MET A 25 -1.68 3.86 -21.62
N GLN A 26 -2.37 2.81 -22.03
CA GLN A 26 -3.75 2.57 -21.59
C GLN A 26 -3.95 1.41 -20.64
N ASN A 27 -2.88 0.75 -20.19
CA ASN A 27 -3.01 -0.35 -19.23
C ASN A 27 -2.37 -0.05 -17.86
N ILE A 28 -2.38 1.21 -17.45
CA ILE A 28 -2.32 1.54 -16.03
C ILE A 28 -3.77 1.54 -15.52
N GLN A 29 -4.39 0.39 -15.57
CA GLN A 29 -5.46 0.11 -14.64
C GLN A 29 -4.81 0.01 -13.27
N THR A 30 -4.78 1.13 -12.57
CA THR A 30 -4.72 1.14 -11.12
C THR A 30 -5.92 0.33 -10.64
N VAL A 31 -5.70 -0.96 -10.47
CA VAL A 31 -6.58 -1.80 -9.67
C VAL A 31 -6.35 -1.32 -8.24
N ALA A 32 -7.08 -0.28 -7.86
CA ALA A 32 -7.28 0.00 -6.46
C ALA A 32 -7.92 -1.29 -5.90
N PRO A 33 -7.27 -1.98 -4.95
CA PRO A 33 -7.92 -3.11 -4.32
C PRO A 33 -9.23 -2.59 -3.74
N ALA A 34 -10.32 -3.28 -4.04
CA ALA A 34 -11.62 -2.97 -3.47
C ALA A 34 -11.47 -3.08 -1.95
N VAL A 35 -11.34 -1.91 -1.32
CA VAL A 35 -11.25 -1.80 0.13
C VAL A 35 -12.56 -2.31 0.70
N THR A 36 -12.51 -3.49 1.27
CA THR A 36 -13.67 -4.07 1.98
C THR A 36 -13.84 -3.26 3.26
N VAL A 37 -14.72 -2.26 3.19
CA VAL A 37 -15.00 -1.38 4.32
C VAL A 37 -15.92 -2.11 5.27
N ASN A 38 -15.41 -2.56 6.39
CA ASN A 38 -16.26 -2.89 7.53
C ASN A 38 -16.52 -1.59 8.29
N VAL A 39 -17.60 -0.89 7.94
CA VAL A 39 -17.92 0.50 8.35
C VAL A 39 -17.99 0.68 9.87
N ASP A 40 -18.19 -0.41 10.62
CA ASP A 40 -18.32 -0.38 12.07
C ASP A 40 -16.99 -0.62 12.81
N ASP A 41 -15.94 -1.09 12.14
CA ASP A 41 -14.69 -1.48 12.79
C ASP A 41 -13.50 -0.60 12.39
N TYR A 42 -13.10 -0.59 11.13
CA TYR A 42 -12.02 0.28 10.60
C TYR A 42 -12.19 0.48 9.09
N GLN A 43 -11.46 1.46 8.54
CA GLN A 43 -11.40 1.72 7.10
C GLN A 43 -9.94 1.83 6.65
N ILE A 44 -9.54 1.09 5.64
CA ILE A 44 -8.26 1.29 4.95
C ILE A 44 -8.45 2.41 3.93
N VAL A 45 -7.67 3.49 4.10
CA VAL A 45 -7.71 4.69 3.24
C VAL A 45 -6.75 4.55 2.07
N SER A 46 -5.55 4.00 2.32
CA SER A 46 -4.58 3.68 1.28
C SER A 46 -3.77 2.45 1.64
N ASP A 47 -3.36 1.70 0.62
CA ASP A 47 -2.49 0.54 0.69
C ASP A 47 -1.64 0.52 -0.58
N GLU A 48 -0.41 0.98 -0.48
CA GLU A 48 0.47 1.21 -1.61
C GLU A 48 1.83 0.56 -1.37
N VAL A 49 2.43 0.01 -2.42
CA VAL A 49 3.80 -0.50 -2.37
C VAL A 49 4.71 0.42 -3.17
N LYS A 50 5.75 0.94 -2.51
CA LYS A 50 6.75 1.80 -3.13
C LYS A 50 8.14 1.40 -2.64
N ASP A 51 9.06 1.19 -3.56
CA ASP A 51 10.46 0.83 -3.26
C ASP A 51 10.59 -0.39 -2.31
N GLY A 52 9.69 -1.39 -2.45
CA GLY A 52 9.66 -2.59 -1.62
C GLY A 52 9.03 -2.40 -0.24
N VAL A 53 8.56 -1.20 0.09
CA VAL A 53 7.85 -0.90 1.33
C VAL A 53 6.36 -0.79 1.06
N ARG A 54 5.54 -1.52 1.82
CA ARG A 54 4.08 -1.39 1.80
C ARG A 54 3.65 -0.35 2.82
N TYR A 55 3.03 0.72 2.34
CA TYR A 55 2.51 1.83 3.13
C TYR A 55 1.00 1.71 3.27
N ILE A 56 0.52 1.59 4.48
CA ILE A 56 -0.90 1.46 4.78
C ILE A 56 -1.33 2.65 5.65
N VAL A 57 -2.43 3.28 5.28
CA VAL A 57 -3.10 4.28 6.09
C VAL A 57 -4.51 3.80 6.37
N ALA A 58 -4.88 3.73 7.65
CA ALA A 58 -6.20 3.30 8.07
C ALA A 58 -6.82 4.26 9.11
N VAL A 59 -8.13 4.36 9.09
CA VAL A 59 -8.95 5.02 10.09
C VAL A 59 -9.54 3.92 10.96
N PRO A 60 -9.16 3.83 12.25
CA PRO A 60 -9.73 2.86 13.17
C PRO A 60 -11.16 3.23 13.57
N SER A 61 -11.85 2.31 14.21
CA SER A 61 -13.20 2.52 14.76
C SER A 61 -13.28 3.78 15.62
N ALA A 62 -14.41 4.49 15.55
CA ALA A 62 -14.70 5.63 16.42
C ALA A 62 -14.76 5.26 17.93
N LYS A 63 -14.75 3.97 18.25
CA LYS A 63 -14.73 3.46 19.64
C LYS A 63 -13.35 3.60 20.30
N VAL A 64 -12.28 3.89 19.55
CA VAL A 64 -10.93 4.06 20.07
C VAL A 64 -10.49 5.53 20.10
N CYS A 65 -9.35 5.81 20.73
CA CYS A 65 -8.89 7.17 20.94
C CYS A 65 -8.09 7.74 19.75
N SER A 66 -7.46 6.89 18.95
CA SER A 66 -6.75 7.28 17.72
C SER A 66 -7.74 7.47 16.57
N ASN A 67 -7.40 8.35 15.65
CA ASN A 67 -8.23 8.60 14.45
C ASN A 67 -7.51 8.23 13.14
N LYS A 68 -6.23 7.86 13.20
CA LYS A 68 -5.46 7.38 12.07
C LYS A 68 -4.37 6.44 12.55
N ILE A 69 -4.09 5.40 11.78
CA ILE A 69 -2.97 4.46 11.96
C ILE A 69 -2.21 4.39 10.65
N GLU A 70 -0.92 4.64 10.70
CA GLU A 70 0.01 4.56 9.57
C GLU A 70 0.96 3.40 9.81
N ILE A 71 1.12 2.51 8.84
CA ILE A 71 1.90 1.28 8.97
C ILE A 71 2.86 1.17 7.80
N GLU A 72 4.11 0.82 8.06
CA GLU A 72 5.12 0.49 7.05
C GLU A 72 5.55 -0.96 7.24
N ILE A 73 5.47 -1.77 6.18
CA ILE A 73 5.80 -3.20 6.18
C ILE A 73 6.80 -3.50 5.06
N VAL A 74 7.83 -4.26 5.36
CA VAL A 74 8.79 -4.80 4.38
C VAL A 74 8.89 -6.31 4.60
N ASP A 75 8.66 -7.09 3.56
CA ASP A 75 8.76 -8.56 3.60
C ASP A 75 8.02 -9.21 4.80
N GLY A 76 6.84 -8.68 5.14
CA GLY A 76 6.04 -9.16 6.25
C GLY A 76 6.54 -8.73 7.64
N ILE A 77 7.55 -7.86 7.71
CA ILE A 77 8.10 -7.29 8.94
C ILE A 77 7.62 -5.85 9.11
N ILE A 78 7.13 -5.51 10.28
CA ILE A 78 6.68 -4.17 10.63
C ILE A 78 7.90 -3.26 10.85
N MET A 79 8.06 -2.26 10.00
CA MET A 79 9.13 -1.28 10.09
C MET A 79 8.72 -0.07 10.94
N LYS A 80 7.45 0.31 10.87
CA LYS A 80 6.94 1.45 11.62
C LYS A 80 5.43 1.34 11.81
N VAL A 81 4.96 1.82 12.95
CA VAL A 81 3.56 2.11 13.21
C VAL A 81 3.46 3.45 13.90
N ALA A 82 2.61 4.31 13.39
CA ALA A 82 2.32 5.61 13.98
C ALA A 82 0.82 5.79 14.16
N TYR A 83 0.43 6.39 15.26
CA TYR A 83 -0.95 6.75 15.57
C TYR A 83 -1.11 8.25 15.57
N THR A 84 -2.20 8.76 15.03
CA THR A 84 -2.60 10.15 15.17
C THR A 84 -3.70 10.23 16.21
N ARG A 85 -3.54 11.12 17.21
CA ARG A 85 -4.38 11.23 18.41
C ARG A 85 -4.29 10.01 19.34
N GLY A 86 -4.97 10.08 20.48
CA GLY A 86 -4.97 9.05 21.50
C GLY A 86 -3.96 9.32 22.61
N CYS A 87 -3.62 8.29 23.38
CA CYS A 87 -2.61 8.37 24.44
C CYS A 87 -1.20 8.34 23.82
N ASP A 88 -0.56 9.49 23.69
CA ASP A 88 0.71 9.66 22.98
C ASP A 88 1.79 8.68 23.45
N GLY A 89 1.99 8.52 24.75
CA GLY A 89 2.96 7.58 25.32
C GLY A 89 2.65 6.13 24.97
N ASN A 90 1.38 5.71 25.05
CA ASN A 90 0.97 4.36 24.69
C ASN A 90 1.14 4.10 23.18
N ALA A 91 0.77 5.05 22.35
CA ALA A 91 0.92 4.95 20.89
C ALA A 91 2.39 4.80 20.48
N LYS A 92 3.28 5.62 21.03
CA LYS A 92 4.73 5.53 20.82
C LYS A 92 5.31 4.22 21.35
N GLY A 93 4.86 3.79 22.55
CA GLY A 93 5.29 2.55 23.17
C GLY A 93 4.95 1.33 22.33
N ILE A 94 3.72 1.22 21.85
CA ILE A 94 3.29 0.13 20.94
C ILE A 94 4.14 0.15 19.68
N GLY A 95 4.26 1.29 19.00
CA GLY A 95 5.06 1.43 17.79
C GLY A 95 6.52 0.98 17.98
N ALA A 96 7.13 1.32 19.12
CA ALA A 96 8.49 0.91 19.44
C ALA A 96 8.61 -0.59 19.72
N LEU A 97 7.66 -1.17 20.47
CA LEU A 97 7.67 -2.58 20.84
C LEU A 97 7.46 -3.54 19.67
N ILE A 98 6.64 -3.17 18.69
CA ILE A 98 6.32 -4.04 17.56
C ILE A 98 7.22 -3.81 16.34
N LYS A 99 8.04 -2.78 16.34
CA LYS A 99 9.03 -2.55 15.28
C LYS A 99 9.99 -3.74 15.18
N GLY A 100 10.14 -4.29 13.98
CA GLY A 100 10.92 -5.48 13.70
C GLY A 100 10.18 -6.80 13.94
N MET A 101 8.92 -6.78 14.41
CA MET A 101 8.09 -7.97 14.50
C MET A 101 7.51 -8.36 13.14
N SER A 102 7.28 -9.66 12.96
CA SER A 102 6.43 -10.11 11.87
C SER A 102 4.98 -9.68 12.08
N VAL A 103 4.27 -9.48 10.97
CA VAL A 103 2.83 -9.15 11.00
C VAL A 103 2.05 -10.17 11.82
N ASP A 104 2.34 -11.46 11.66
CA ASP A 104 1.66 -12.54 12.39
C ASP A 104 1.88 -12.47 13.90
N GLU A 105 3.10 -12.18 14.32
CA GLU A 105 3.42 -12.05 15.74
C GLU A 105 2.75 -10.83 16.35
N ALA A 106 2.73 -9.71 15.64
CA ALA A 106 2.04 -8.51 16.09
C ALA A 106 0.52 -8.74 16.23
N ILE A 107 -0.12 -9.41 15.26
CA ILE A 107 -1.53 -9.80 15.34
C ILE A 107 -1.76 -10.64 16.60
N ARG A 108 -0.99 -11.71 16.80
CA ARG A 108 -1.13 -12.64 17.93
C ARG A 108 -1.04 -11.94 19.29
N ARG A 109 -0.19 -10.92 19.39
CA ARG A 109 0.04 -10.18 20.65
C ARG A 109 -0.99 -9.10 20.93
N LEU A 110 -1.58 -8.51 19.89
CA LEU A 110 -2.40 -7.31 20.01
C LEU A 110 -3.90 -7.57 19.86
N GLU A 111 -4.29 -8.67 19.19
CA GLU A 111 -5.69 -9.03 18.97
C GLU A 111 -6.42 -9.28 20.30
N GLY A 112 -7.61 -8.73 20.44
CA GLY A 112 -8.46 -8.91 21.60
C GLY A 112 -8.13 -8.04 22.82
N ILE A 113 -7.09 -7.19 22.75
CA ILE A 113 -6.79 -6.24 23.82
C ILE A 113 -7.88 -5.18 23.87
N THR A 114 -8.53 -5.01 25.02
CA THR A 114 -9.57 -4.00 25.22
C THR A 114 -9.04 -2.78 25.98
N CYS A 115 -9.74 -1.65 25.87
CA CYS A 115 -9.39 -0.43 26.59
C CYS A 115 -10.52 -0.04 27.56
N GLY A 116 -10.31 -0.34 28.83
CA GLY A 116 -11.32 -0.11 29.88
C GLY A 116 -12.59 -0.92 29.59
N LYS A 117 -13.75 -0.24 29.52
CA LYS A 117 -15.05 -0.87 29.22
C LYS A 117 -15.36 -0.91 27.70
N LYS A 118 -14.43 -0.48 26.85
CA LYS A 118 -14.63 -0.47 25.39
C LYS A 118 -14.43 -1.88 24.82
N PRO A 119 -15.16 -2.29 23.78
CA PRO A 119 -15.05 -3.62 23.19
C PRO A 119 -13.78 -3.83 22.36
N THR A 120 -13.00 -2.77 22.13
CA THR A 120 -11.78 -2.75 21.32
C THR A 120 -10.79 -1.70 21.86
N SER A 121 -9.59 -1.64 21.30
CA SER A 121 -8.57 -0.67 21.64
C SER A 121 -7.72 -0.28 20.41
N CYS A 122 -6.85 0.72 20.52
CA CYS A 122 -5.92 1.05 19.44
C CYS A 122 -5.01 -0.13 19.04
N PRO A 123 -4.44 -0.94 20.00
CA PRO A 123 -3.72 -2.16 19.66
C PRO A 123 -4.57 -3.20 18.93
N ASP A 124 -5.78 -3.46 19.40
CA ASP A 124 -6.70 -4.43 18.78
C ASP A 124 -7.12 -3.98 17.38
N GLN A 125 -7.36 -2.69 17.17
CA GLN A 125 -7.66 -2.14 15.87
C GLN A 125 -6.50 -2.33 14.89
N LEU A 126 -5.25 -2.12 15.35
CA LEU A 126 -4.07 -2.41 14.55
C LEU A 126 -4.01 -3.89 14.16
N ALA A 127 -4.25 -4.80 15.10
CA ALA A 127 -4.25 -6.24 14.82
C ALA A 127 -5.30 -6.63 13.77
N ARG A 128 -6.51 -6.06 13.85
CA ARG A 128 -7.58 -6.30 12.87
C ARG A 128 -7.23 -5.77 11.48
N ILE A 129 -6.65 -4.56 11.41
CA ILE A 129 -6.14 -4.00 10.15
C ILE A 129 -5.07 -4.92 9.57
N LEU A 130 -4.04 -5.29 10.33
CA LEU A 130 -2.98 -6.18 9.88
C LEU A 130 -3.52 -7.55 9.39
N LYS A 131 -4.53 -8.09 10.05
CA LYS A 131 -5.18 -9.35 9.69
C LYS A 131 -5.90 -9.29 8.34
N SER A 132 -6.47 -8.14 8.00
CA SER A 132 -7.15 -7.94 6.70
C SER A 132 -6.19 -7.74 5.52
N LEU A 133 -4.91 -7.48 5.78
CA LEU A 133 -3.90 -7.28 4.75
C LEU A 133 -3.25 -8.59 4.26
N LYS A 134 -3.61 -9.71 4.87
CA LYS A 134 -3.17 -11.06 4.52
C LYS A 134 -4.08 -11.67 3.47
#